data_2720796033af040287698a903e3d204d
#
_entry.id   2720796033af040287698a903e3d204d
#
_cell.length_a   1.000
_cell.length_b   1.000
_cell.length_c   1.000
_cell.angle_alpha   90.00
_cell.angle_beta   90.00
_cell.angle_gamma   90.00
#
_symmetry.space_group_name_H-M   'P 1'
#
loop_
_entity.id
_entity.type
_entity.pdbx_description
1 polymer ?
#
loop_
_entity_poly.entity_id
_entity_poly.type
_entity_poly.pdbx_seq_one_letter_code
_entity_poly.pdbx_strand_id
1 'polypeptide(L)'
;MQTEMVHNLSYVNGNLQEFISYLDTYYIAQKQGAVIATVNPEIGYAAAKDKGYHQVISSADFVLPDGIGVVLMSRLTQHPLKSRIAGFDVFLALLGLANQQSKKIFLYGAKQDVLDAVLNRISKEYPNIEVVGASNGYEADKRFVAKQISRAKPDLVFVALGYPHQEQFIYEYKHLFPQAVSIGLGGSFDVFSGTVKRAPEWMIKTNLEWLYRLVTNPWRWKRMLNIPKYAFTVLRNNKSNKSLYSKQAEDQTKQL
;
A
#
# COMPACT_ATOMS: atom_id res chain seq x y z
N MET A 1 6.91 -9.19 12.12
CA MET A 1 7.81 -8.37 11.30
C MET A 1 8.12 -7.07 12.04
N GLN A 2 9.35 -6.53 11.93
CA GLN A 2 9.69 -5.26 12.59
C GLN A 2 8.96 -4.09 11.94
N THR A 3 8.59 -3.10 12.75
CA THR A 3 7.94 -1.88 12.29
C THR A 3 8.65 -0.64 12.85
N GLU A 4 8.50 0.49 12.19
CA GLU A 4 9.03 1.78 12.61
C GLU A 4 7.97 2.86 12.50
N MET A 5 7.89 3.69 13.52
CA MET A 5 6.92 4.79 13.61
C MET A 5 7.39 6.01 12.82
N VAL A 6 6.68 6.35 11.77
CA VAL A 6 6.90 7.58 11.01
C VAL A 6 5.59 8.36 10.98
N HIS A 7 5.57 9.53 11.59
CA HIS A 7 4.39 10.40 11.62
C HIS A 7 3.08 9.70 12.04
N ASN A 8 3.10 9.01 13.21
CA ASN A 8 1.96 8.30 13.80
C ASN A 8 1.42 7.12 12.98
N LEU A 9 2.14 6.64 11.97
CA LEU A 9 1.88 5.40 11.27
C LEU A 9 3.03 4.42 11.50
N SER A 10 2.69 3.15 11.78
CA SER A 10 3.65 2.08 12.01
C SER A 10 3.97 1.38 10.69
N TYR A 11 5.10 1.73 10.08
CA TYR A 11 5.53 1.16 8.80
C TYR A 11 6.35 -0.10 8.97
N VAL A 12 6.16 -1.05 8.08
CA VAL A 12 7.02 -2.24 7.96
C VAL A 12 8.46 -1.80 7.70
N ASN A 13 9.40 -2.26 8.55
CA ASN A 13 10.83 -1.98 8.42
C ASN A 13 11.59 -3.21 7.92
N GLY A 14 11.67 -3.37 6.61
CA GLY A 14 12.28 -4.48 5.92
C GLY A 14 12.43 -4.20 4.43
N ASN A 15 12.79 -5.23 3.66
CA ASN A 15 12.78 -5.20 2.21
C ASN A 15 11.61 -6.01 1.63
N LEU A 16 11.41 -5.93 0.30
CA LEU A 16 10.34 -6.64 -0.40
C LEU A 16 10.38 -8.14 -0.16
N GLN A 17 11.55 -8.77 -0.27
CA GLN A 17 11.69 -10.22 -0.15
C GLN A 17 11.38 -10.69 1.27
N GLU A 18 11.89 -9.99 2.29
CA GLU A 18 11.59 -10.26 3.69
C GLU A 18 10.08 -10.16 3.95
N PHE A 19 9.43 -9.12 3.41
CA PHE A 19 8.00 -8.92 3.56
C PHE A 19 7.17 -10.03 2.90
N ILE A 20 7.46 -10.38 1.64
CA ILE A 20 6.73 -11.42 0.91
C ILE A 20 6.91 -12.79 1.58
N SER A 21 8.13 -13.14 2.00
CA SER A 21 8.39 -14.39 2.72
C SER A 21 7.64 -14.47 4.05
N TYR A 22 7.60 -13.35 4.79
CA TYR A 22 6.83 -13.26 6.05
C TYR A 22 5.33 -13.42 5.81
N LEU A 23 4.79 -12.70 4.80
CA LEU A 23 3.38 -12.76 4.44
C LEU A 23 2.94 -14.15 3.99
N ASP A 24 3.77 -14.82 3.18
CA ASP A 24 3.52 -16.19 2.74
C ASP A 24 3.48 -17.15 3.94
N THR A 25 4.53 -17.16 4.75
CA THR A 25 4.68 -18.12 5.87
C THR A 25 3.57 -17.99 6.91
N TYR A 26 3.22 -16.78 7.29
CA TYR A 26 2.35 -16.53 8.45
C TYR A 26 0.90 -16.22 8.09
N TYR A 27 0.61 -15.86 6.83
CA TYR A 27 -0.73 -15.47 6.42
C TYR A 27 -1.26 -16.32 5.26
N ILE A 28 -0.61 -16.30 4.10
CA ILE A 28 -1.12 -16.97 2.89
C ILE A 28 -1.15 -18.49 3.06
N ALA A 29 -0.06 -19.08 3.55
CA ALA A 29 0.03 -20.53 3.79
C ALA A 29 -0.93 -20.98 4.92
N GLN A 30 -1.15 -20.13 5.91
CA GLN A 30 -2.04 -20.41 7.05
C GLN A 30 -3.52 -20.05 6.77
N LYS A 31 -3.85 -19.55 5.58
CA LYS A 31 -5.18 -19.01 5.24
C LYS A 31 -5.68 -17.96 6.23
N GLN A 32 -4.76 -17.20 6.78
CA GLN A 32 -5.04 -16.07 7.64
C GLN A 32 -5.05 -14.79 6.79
N GLY A 33 -6.15 -14.07 6.82
CA GLY A 33 -6.26 -12.82 6.08
C GLY A 33 -5.41 -11.71 6.69
N ALA A 34 -5.05 -10.75 5.84
CA ALA A 34 -4.36 -9.53 6.25
C ALA A 34 -4.73 -8.37 5.34
N VAL A 35 -4.63 -7.16 5.86
CA VAL A 35 -4.78 -5.92 5.11
C VAL A 35 -3.44 -5.24 4.94
N ILE A 36 -3.10 -4.94 3.69
CA ILE A 36 -1.86 -4.26 3.33
C ILE A 36 -2.22 -2.88 2.75
N ALA A 37 -1.75 -1.82 3.41
CA ALA A 37 -1.83 -0.44 2.92
C ALA A 37 -0.47 0.00 2.36
N THR A 38 -0.45 0.46 1.11
CA THR A 38 0.75 1.01 0.47
C THR A 38 0.74 2.53 0.60
N VAL A 39 1.55 3.08 1.50
CA VAL A 39 1.48 4.49 1.90
C VAL A 39 2.68 5.26 1.37
N ASN A 40 2.41 6.16 0.43
CA ASN A 40 3.35 7.15 -0.08
C ASN A 40 3.18 8.50 0.66
N PRO A 41 4.04 9.53 0.41
CA PRO A 41 3.92 10.83 1.08
C PRO A 41 2.57 11.52 0.90
N GLU A 42 1.88 11.31 -0.22
CA GLU A 42 0.56 11.87 -0.48
C GLU A 42 -0.49 11.26 0.45
N ILE A 43 -0.51 9.92 0.56
CA ILE A 43 -1.40 9.17 1.45
C ILE A 43 -1.05 9.46 2.92
N GLY A 44 0.23 9.49 3.27
CA GLY A 44 0.69 9.85 4.62
C GLY A 44 0.26 11.26 5.04
N TYR A 45 0.31 12.23 4.12
CA TYR A 45 -0.17 13.59 4.37
C TYR A 45 -1.70 13.65 4.50
N ALA A 46 -2.45 12.90 3.68
CA ALA A 46 -3.90 12.81 3.78
C ALA A 46 -4.32 12.21 5.13
N ALA A 47 -3.68 11.12 5.55
CA ALA A 47 -3.91 10.50 6.87
C ALA A 47 -3.57 11.46 8.03
N ALA A 48 -2.52 12.28 7.89
CA ALA A 48 -2.16 13.28 8.89
C ALA A 48 -3.22 14.39 9.07
N LYS A 49 -4.00 14.68 8.04
CA LYS A 49 -5.04 15.71 8.06
C LYS A 49 -6.42 15.22 8.44
N ASP A 50 -6.74 13.99 8.12
CA ASP A 50 -8.05 13.38 8.33
C ASP A 50 -7.93 12.23 9.35
N LYS A 51 -8.51 12.42 10.53
CA LYS A 51 -8.48 11.41 11.60
C LYS A 51 -9.21 10.13 11.22
N GLY A 52 -10.31 10.23 10.47
CA GLY A 52 -11.05 9.06 9.98
C GLY A 52 -10.21 8.25 9.00
N TYR A 53 -9.56 8.91 8.05
CA TYR A 53 -8.66 8.24 7.12
C TYR A 53 -7.40 7.70 7.80
N HIS A 54 -6.86 8.41 8.80
CA HIS A 54 -5.78 7.88 9.63
C HIS A 54 -6.18 6.56 10.30
N GLN A 55 -7.38 6.48 10.86
CA GLN A 55 -7.90 5.24 11.46
C GLN A 55 -7.99 4.11 10.44
N VAL A 56 -8.45 4.39 9.22
CA VAL A 56 -8.50 3.41 8.12
C VAL A 56 -7.10 2.84 7.83
N ILE A 57 -6.10 3.70 7.63
CA ILE A 57 -4.71 3.27 7.35
C ILE A 57 -4.11 2.53 8.55
N SER A 58 -4.29 3.03 9.77
CA SER A 58 -3.74 2.43 10.99
C SER A 58 -4.36 1.09 11.35
N SER A 59 -5.54 0.77 10.79
CA SER A 59 -6.22 -0.53 10.97
C SER A 59 -5.70 -1.62 10.03
N ALA A 60 -4.79 -1.29 9.12
CA ALA A 60 -4.12 -2.27 8.28
C ALA A 60 -3.10 -3.06 9.10
N ASP A 61 -2.99 -4.35 8.82
CA ASP A 61 -2.02 -5.23 9.48
C ASP A 61 -0.59 -4.88 9.08
N PHE A 62 -0.43 -4.37 7.84
CA PHE A 62 0.85 -3.93 7.30
C PHE A 62 0.70 -2.60 6.57
N VAL A 63 1.48 -1.60 7.00
CA VAL A 63 1.64 -0.33 6.30
C VAL A 63 3.01 -0.33 5.61
N LEU A 64 3.02 -0.37 4.28
CA LEU A 64 4.25 -0.44 3.50
C LEU A 64 4.72 0.98 3.09
N PRO A 65 6.02 1.28 3.20
CA PRO A 65 6.57 2.56 2.77
C PRO A 65 6.69 2.61 1.24
N ASP A 66 5.61 3.02 0.55
CA ASP A 66 5.57 3.15 -0.90
C ASP A 66 6.02 4.55 -1.33
N GLY A 67 7.26 4.68 -1.61
CA GLY A 67 7.86 5.93 -2.07
C GLY A 67 9.04 6.37 -1.22
N ILE A 68 10.08 6.85 -1.92
CA ILE A 68 11.33 7.26 -1.26
C ILE A 68 11.12 8.39 -0.25
N GLY A 69 10.10 9.23 -0.44
CA GLY A 69 9.83 10.33 0.49
C GLY A 69 9.49 9.87 1.91
N VAL A 70 8.79 8.72 2.08
CA VAL A 70 8.52 8.14 3.40
C VAL A 70 9.83 7.66 4.04
N VAL A 71 10.67 6.95 3.27
CA VAL A 71 11.97 6.45 3.73
C VAL A 71 12.91 7.59 4.11
N LEU A 72 12.96 8.67 3.31
CA LEU A 72 13.78 9.83 3.63
C LEU A 72 13.31 10.53 4.91
N MET A 73 11.99 10.66 5.11
CA MET A 73 11.44 11.26 6.32
C MET A 73 11.67 10.38 7.56
N SER A 74 11.73 9.05 7.41
CA SER A 74 12.04 8.15 8.52
C SER A 74 13.45 8.36 9.08
N ARG A 75 14.39 8.91 8.29
CA ARG A 75 15.74 9.25 8.77
C ARG A 75 15.75 10.30 9.87
N LEU A 76 14.62 10.97 10.08
CA LEU A 76 14.42 11.89 11.19
C LEU A 76 13.96 11.18 12.47
N THR A 77 13.64 9.89 12.40
CA THR A 77 13.33 9.03 13.54
C THR A 77 14.61 8.40 14.11
N GLN A 78 14.49 7.72 15.24
CA GLN A 78 15.64 7.01 15.86
C GLN A 78 16.02 5.73 15.10
N HIS A 79 15.04 5.09 14.46
CA HIS A 79 15.21 3.83 13.74
C HIS A 79 14.67 3.98 12.31
N PRO A 80 15.49 4.47 11.37
CA PRO A 80 15.04 4.75 10.00
C PRO A 80 14.64 3.48 9.26
N LEU A 81 13.68 3.61 8.35
CA LEU A 81 13.26 2.54 7.47
C LEU A 81 14.40 2.10 6.54
N LYS A 82 14.58 0.79 6.40
CA LYS A 82 15.65 0.17 5.61
C LYS A 82 15.49 0.44 4.11
N SER A 83 14.27 0.29 3.58
CA SER A 83 14.01 0.42 2.15
C SER A 83 12.58 0.85 1.83
N ARG A 84 12.38 1.29 0.60
CA ARG A 84 11.07 1.44 -0.02
C ARG A 84 10.52 0.07 -0.39
N ILE A 85 9.24 -0.17 -0.12
CA ILE A 85 8.49 -1.34 -0.58
C ILE A 85 7.34 -0.83 -1.45
N ALA A 86 7.55 -0.82 -2.77
CA ALA A 86 6.57 -0.26 -3.70
C ALA A 86 5.39 -1.21 -3.94
N GLY A 87 4.16 -0.67 -3.91
CA GLY A 87 2.94 -1.45 -4.09
C GLY A 87 2.90 -2.24 -5.40
N PHE A 88 3.45 -1.69 -6.50
CA PHE A 88 3.54 -2.41 -7.77
C PHE A 88 4.50 -3.61 -7.70
N ASP A 89 5.63 -3.49 -7.00
CA ASP A 89 6.59 -4.60 -6.85
C ASP A 89 6.02 -5.68 -5.93
N VAL A 90 5.25 -5.30 -4.90
CA VAL A 90 4.46 -6.24 -4.07
C VAL A 90 3.42 -6.97 -4.91
N PHE A 91 2.70 -6.27 -5.78
CA PHE A 91 1.72 -6.88 -6.68
C PHE A 91 2.34 -7.94 -7.58
N LEU A 92 3.47 -7.63 -8.23
CA LEU A 92 4.18 -8.60 -9.08
C LEU A 92 4.69 -9.81 -8.28
N ALA A 93 5.24 -9.58 -7.09
CA ALA A 93 5.71 -10.65 -6.23
C ALA A 93 4.56 -11.56 -5.75
N LEU A 94 3.39 -10.98 -5.40
CA LEU A 94 2.20 -11.74 -5.02
C LEU A 94 1.59 -12.51 -6.21
N LEU A 95 1.64 -11.98 -7.43
CA LEU A 95 1.26 -12.75 -8.63
C LEU A 95 2.20 -13.94 -8.85
N GLY A 96 3.52 -13.74 -8.71
CA GLY A 96 4.49 -14.82 -8.81
C GLY A 96 4.24 -15.93 -7.79
N LEU A 97 4.01 -15.56 -6.53
CA LEU A 97 3.69 -16.48 -5.45
C LEU A 97 2.35 -17.20 -5.71
N ALA A 98 1.32 -16.47 -6.11
CA ALA A 98 0.01 -17.03 -6.43
C ALA A 98 0.11 -18.06 -7.57
N ASN A 99 0.93 -17.79 -8.58
CA ASN A 99 1.18 -18.72 -9.68
C ASN A 99 1.91 -19.98 -9.22
N GLN A 100 2.92 -19.85 -8.36
CA GLN A 100 3.68 -20.99 -7.83
C GLN A 100 2.81 -21.90 -6.96
N GLN A 101 1.84 -21.34 -6.24
CA GLN A 101 1.00 -22.05 -5.26
C GLN A 101 -0.44 -22.28 -5.74
N SER A 102 -0.76 -21.99 -7.00
CA SER A 102 -2.12 -22.13 -7.58
C SER A 102 -3.19 -21.47 -6.73
N LYS A 103 -2.94 -20.20 -6.31
CA LYS A 103 -3.84 -19.45 -5.44
C LYS A 103 -4.99 -18.81 -6.19
N LYS A 104 -6.09 -18.58 -5.45
CA LYS A 104 -7.28 -17.89 -5.90
C LYS A 104 -7.12 -16.39 -5.73
N ILE A 105 -7.35 -15.62 -6.80
CA ILE A 105 -7.29 -14.16 -6.74
C ILE A 105 -8.59 -13.51 -7.18
N PHE A 106 -8.90 -12.36 -6.58
CA PHE A 106 -9.96 -11.47 -7.02
C PHE A 106 -9.39 -10.09 -7.34
N LEU A 107 -9.81 -9.51 -8.47
CA LEU A 107 -9.35 -8.20 -8.94
C LEU A 107 -10.51 -7.20 -8.88
N TYR A 108 -10.30 -6.05 -8.22
CA TYR A 108 -11.31 -5.00 -8.16
C TYR A 108 -10.70 -3.63 -8.44
N GLY A 109 -11.16 -2.99 -9.49
CA GLY A 109 -10.71 -1.63 -9.81
C GLY A 109 -10.39 -1.40 -11.27
N ALA A 110 -9.83 -0.22 -11.55
CA ALA A 110 -9.52 0.29 -12.87
C ALA A 110 -10.75 0.42 -13.81
N LYS A 111 -10.52 0.85 -15.05
CA LYS A 111 -11.55 0.82 -16.12
C LYS A 111 -11.69 -0.59 -16.67
N GLN A 112 -12.81 -0.86 -17.34
CA GLN A 112 -13.08 -2.20 -17.87
C GLN A 112 -11.99 -2.66 -18.86
N ASP A 113 -11.60 -1.81 -19.79
CA ASP A 113 -10.55 -2.09 -20.79
C ASP A 113 -9.19 -2.42 -20.15
N VAL A 114 -8.84 -1.69 -19.08
CA VAL A 114 -7.63 -1.95 -18.29
C VAL A 114 -7.74 -3.28 -17.56
N LEU A 115 -8.88 -3.55 -16.93
CA LEU A 115 -9.12 -4.80 -16.21
C LEU A 115 -9.05 -6.01 -17.16
N ASP A 116 -9.67 -5.91 -18.35
CA ASP A 116 -9.62 -6.97 -19.36
C ASP A 116 -8.19 -7.25 -19.83
N ALA A 117 -7.38 -6.19 -20.03
CA ALA A 117 -5.97 -6.33 -20.37
C ALA A 117 -5.14 -6.97 -19.23
N VAL A 118 -5.44 -6.63 -17.96
CA VAL A 118 -4.84 -7.27 -16.77
C VAL A 118 -5.17 -8.75 -16.74
N LEU A 119 -6.44 -9.12 -16.91
CA LEU A 119 -6.90 -10.52 -16.93
C LEU A 119 -6.22 -11.33 -18.04
N ASN A 120 -6.16 -10.77 -19.25
CA ASN A 120 -5.49 -11.41 -20.39
C ASN A 120 -3.98 -11.59 -20.13
N ARG A 121 -3.32 -10.62 -19.51
CA ARG A 121 -1.91 -10.73 -19.17
C ARG A 121 -1.67 -11.77 -18.08
N ILE A 122 -2.50 -11.81 -17.03
CA ILE A 122 -2.41 -12.82 -15.97
C ILE A 122 -2.57 -14.23 -16.56
N SER A 123 -3.57 -14.46 -17.40
CA SER A 123 -3.79 -15.79 -17.99
C SER A 123 -2.64 -16.28 -18.84
N LYS A 124 -1.83 -15.38 -19.45
CA LYS A 124 -0.67 -15.73 -20.27
C LYS A 124 0.62 -15.90 -19.44
N GLU A 125 0.89 -14.98 -18.51
CA GLU A 125 2.16 -14.94 -17.77
C GLU A 125 2.11 -15.74 -16.46
N TYR A 126 0.91 -15.99 -15.92
CA TYR A 126 0.69 -16.67 -14.63
C TYR A 126 -0.40 -17.74 -14.75
N PRO A 127 -0.20 -18.78 -15.58
CA PRO A 127 -1.24 -19.72 -15.98
C PRO A 127 -1.81 -20.59 -14.85
N ASN A 128 -1.11 -20.70 -13.72
CA ASN A 128 -1.56 -21.49 -12.58
C ASN A 128 -2.43 -20.68 -11.59
N ILE A 129 -2.58 -19.38 -11.81
CA ILE A 129 -3.47 -18.55 -10.96
C ILE A 129 -4.92 -18.86 -11.30
N GLU A 130 -5.73 -19.11 -10.28
CA GLU A 130 -7.18 -19.19 -10.42
C GLU A 130 -7.80 -17.79 -10.20
N VAL A 131 -8.20 -17.11 -11.27
CA VAL A 131 -8.95 -15.85 -11.18
C VAL A 131 -10.41 -16.18 -10.87
N VAL A 132 -10.81 -16.09 -9.59
CA VAL A 132 -12.17 -16.45 -9.13
C VAL A 132 -13.18 -15.33 -9.29
N GLY A 133 -12.76 -14.16 -9.72
CA GLY A 133 -13.64 -13.05 -10.07
C GLY A 133 -12.88 -11.74 -10.32
N ALA A 134 -13.58 -10.85 -11.01
CA ALA A 134 -13.08 -9.50 -11.27
C ALA A 134 -14.26 -8.51 -11.37
N SER A 135 -14.04 -7.26 -10.94
CA SER A 135 -15.01 -6.17 -11.08
C SER A 135 -14.28 -4.88 -11.38
N ASN A 136 -14.79 -4.06 -12.30
CA ASN A 136 -14.19 -2.78 -12.60
C ASN A 136 -14.46 -1.76 -11.49
N GLY A 137 -13.66 -0.68 -11.44
CA GLY A 137 -13.71 0.33 -10.39
C GLY A 137 -14.88 1.31 -10.46
N TYR A 138 -15.74 1.18 -11.46
CA TYR A 138 -16.92 2.03 -11.69
C TYR A 138 -18.23 1.34 -11.29
N GLU A 139 -18.14 0.12 -10.73
CA GLU A 139 -19.30 -0.51 -10.11
C GLU A 139 -19.80 0.35 -8.94
N ALA A 140 -21.05 0.79 -9.04
CA ALA A 140 -21.64 1.72 -8.08
C ALA A 140 -21.92 1.07 -6.72
N ASP A 141 -22.31 -0.22 -6.73
CA ASP A 141 -22.60 -0.96 -5.50
C ASP A 141 -21.36 -1.71 -4.98
N LYS A 142 -20.59 -1.01 -4.16
CA LYS A 142 -19.41 -1.59 -3.49
C LYS A 142 -19.76 -2.80 -2.60
N ARG A 143 -20.94 -2.81 -1.98
CA ARG A 143 -21.40 -3.92 -1.16
C ARG A 143 -21.68 -5.16 -2.00
N PHE A 144 -22.17 -4.97 -3.21
CA PHE A 144 -22.35 -6.07 -4.17
C PHE A 144 -21.01 -6.70 -4.52
N VAL A 145 -19.98 -5.89 -4.83
CA VAL A 145 -18.63 -6.41 -5.10
C VAL A 145 -18.05 -7.13 -3.88
N ALA A 146 -18.20 -6.58 -2.68
CA ALA A 146 -17.75 -7.24 -1.46
C ALA A 146 -18.42 -8.60 -1.23
N LYS A 147 -19.70 -8.73 -1.55
CA LYS A 147 -20.41 -10.02 -1.52
C LYS A 147 -19.91 -11.00 -2.60
N GLN A 148 -19.57 -10.52 -3.78
CA GLN A 148 -18.92 -11.35 -4.81
C GLN A 148 -17.59 -11.90 -4.31
N ILE A 149 -16.72 -11.06 -3.73
CA ILE A 149 -15.44 -11.46 -3.13
C ILE A 149 -15.69 -12.53 -2.05
N SER A 150 -16.63 -12.28 -1.15
CA SER A 150 -16.98 -13.22 -0.07
C SER A 150 -17.42 -14.60 -0.59
N ARG A 151 -18.21 -14.64 -1.65
CA ARG A 151 -18.69 -15.91 -2.28
C ARG A 151 -17.57 -16.63 -3.02
N ALA A 152 -16.69 -15.88 -3.67
CA ALA A 152 -15.57 -16.42 -4.44
C ALA A 152 -14.45 -16.99 -3.56
N LYS A 153 -14.39 -16.60 -2.27
CA LYS A 153 -13.37 -17.05 -1.29
C LYS A 153 -11.94 -17.01 -1.83
N PRO A 154 -11.46 -15.85 -2.32
CA PRO A 154 -10.09 -15.72 -2.81
C PRO A 154 -9.07 -15.83 -1.68
N ASP A 155 -7.84 -16.24 -2.02
CA ASP A 155 -6.68 -16.11 -1.13
C ASP A 155 -6.14 -14.68 -1.13
N LEU A 156 -6.18 -13.99 -2.30
CA LEU A 156 -5.69 -12.63 -2.48
C LEU A 156 -6.76 -11.74 -3.11
N VAL A 157 -6.92 -10.52 -2.58
CA VAL A 157 -7.81 -9.49 -3.13
C VAL A 157 -6.98 -8.26 -3.51
N PHE A 158 -6.92 -7.95 -4.80
CA PHE A 158 -6.23 -6.80 -5.34
C PHE A 158 -7.20 -5.66 -5.63
N VAL A 159 -7.06 -4.52 -4.93
CA VAL A 159 -7.98 -3.38 -5.06
C VAL A 159 -7.27 -2.17 -5.67
N ALA A 160 -7.70 -1.72 -6.84
CA ALA A 160 -7.12 -0.63 -7.62
C ALA A 160 -8.13 0.49 -7.89
N LEU A 161 -8.70 1.07 -6.82
CA LEU A 161 -9.66 2.19 -6.88
C LEU A 161 -9.00 3.57 -6.71
N GLY A 162 -7.70 3.58 -6.36
CA GLY A 162 -7.02 4.78 -5.91
C GLY A 162 -7.39 5.17 -4.47
N TYR A 163 -6.49 5.93 -3.83
CA TYR A 163 -6.77 6.43 -2.49
C TYR A 163 -7.78 7.60 -2.54
N PRO A 164 -8.62 7.79 -1.54
CA PRO A 164 -8.78 6.99 -0.33
C PRO A 164 -9.73 5.78 -0.51
N HIS A 165 -10.30 5.59 -1.70
CA HIS A 165 -11.43 4.68 -1.93
C HIS A 165 -11.06 3.20 -1.73
N GLN A 166 -9.85 2.79 -2.12
CA GLN A 166 -9.41 1.40 -1.98
C GLN A 166 -9.21 1.00 -0.52
N GLU A 167 -8.59 1.86 0.29
CA GLU A 167 -8.38 1.59 1.71
C GLU A 167 -9.70 1.61 2.48
N GLN A 168 -10.59 2.56 2.16
CA GLN A 168 -11.93 2.63 2.74
C GLN A 168 -12.74 1.39 2.39
N PHE A 169 -12.71 0.92 1.14
CA PHE A 169 -13.39 -0.30 0.73
C PHE A 169 -12.89 -1.52 1.53
N ILE A 170 -11.58 -1.71 1.59
CA ILE A 170 -11.00 -2.84 2.34
C ILE A 170 -11.38 -2.73 3.82
N TYR A 171 -11.24 -1.56 4.43
CA TYR A 171 -11.58 -1.31 5.82
C TYR A 171 -13.04 -1.66 6.14
N GLU A 172 -13.96 -1.22 5.29
CA GLU A 172 -15.39 -1.41 5.48
C GLU A 172 -15.83 -2.86 5.30
N TYR A 173 -15.24 -3.57 4.31
CA TYR A 173 -15.75 -4.88 3.90
C TYR A 173 -14.85 -6.08 4.21
N LYS A 174 -13.64 -5.89 4.76
CA LYS A 174 -12.71 -7.01 5.08
C LYS A 174 -13.34 -8.11 5.95
N HIS A 175 -14.31 -7.76 6.78
CA HIS A 175 -15.02 -8.72 7.63
C HIS A 175 -15.84 -9.75 6.84
N LEU A 176 -16.17 -9.50 5.57
CA LEU A 176 -16.88 -10.43 4.68
C LEU A 176 -15.93 -11.46 4.03
N PHE A 177 -14.63 -11.19 4.00
CA PHE A 177 -13.60 -12.08 3.45
C PHE A 177 -12.36 -12.16 4.37
N PRO A 178 -12.56 -12.60 5.62
CA PRO A 178 -11.55 -12.49 6.68
C PRO A 178 -10.31 -13.38 6.47
N GLN A 179 -10.35 -14.32 5.52
CA GLN A 179 -9.22 -15.20 5.19
C GLN A 179 -8.37 -14.66 4.03
N ALA A 180 -8.84 -13.64 3.33
CA ALA A 180 -8.13 -13.10 2.17
C ALA A 180 -7.07 -12.07 2.59
N VAL A 181 -5.90 -12.14 1.98
CA VAL A 181 -4.92 -11.05 2.02
C VAL A 181 -5.35 -9.99 1.02
N SER A 182 -5.64 -8.79 1.50
CA SER A 182 -6.16 -7.67 0.71
C SER A 182 -5.16 -6.54 0.62
N ILE A 183 -4.96 -5.98 -0.58
CA ILE A 183 -4.00 -4.90 -0.81
C ILE A 183 -4.57 -3.80 -1.71
N GLY A 184 -4.37 -2.54 -1.29
CA GLY A 184 -4.64 -1.35 -2.10
C GLY A 184 -3.47 -1.04 -3.04
N LEU A 185 -3.73 -1.00 -4.35
CA LEU A 185 -2.70 -0.94 -5.39
C LEU A 185 -2.71 0.36 -6.24
N GLY A 186 -3.74 1.20 -6.10
CA GLY A 186 -3.88 2.42 -6.89
C GLY A 186 -3.78 2.16 -8.39
N GLY A 187 -2.90 2.89 -9.07
CA GLY A 187 -2.70 2.78 -10.52
C GLY A 187 -1.82 1.60 -10.97
N SER A 188 -1.68 0.55 -10.18
CA SER A 188 -0.85 -0.61 -10.57
C SER A 188 -1.45 -1.42 -11.72
N PHE A 189 -2.77 -1.46 -11.83
CA PHE A 189 -3.44 -2.14 -12.94
C PHE A 189 -3.16 -1.42 -14.27
N ASP A 190 -3.14 -0.07 -14.28
CA ASP A 190 -2.80 0.70 -15.49
C ASP A 190 -1.37 0.43 -15.96
N VAL A 191 -0.43 0.27 -15.02
CA VAL A 191 0.96 -0.06 -15.33
C VAL A 191 1.10 -1.51 -15.80
N PHE A 192 0.45 -2.45 -15.13
CA PHE A 192 0.52 -3.87 -15.47
C PHE A 192 -0.17 -4.17 -16.80
N SER A 193 -1.29 -3.54 -17.12
CA SER A 193 -1.95 -3.66 -18.43
C SER A 193 -1.11 -3.11 -19.60
N GLY A 194 -0.12 -2.26 -19.30
CA GLY A 194 0.64 -1.54 -20.32
C GLY A 194 -0.01 -0.24 -20.80
N THR A 195 -1.19 0.12 -20.29
CA THR A 195 -1.88 1.39 -20.61
C THR A 195 -1.05 2.59 -20.15
N VAL A 196 -0.36 2.47 -19.03
CA VAL A 196 0.59 3.44 -18.52
C VAL A 196 1.99 2.84 -18.49
N LYS A 197 2.94 3.49 -19.13
CA LYS A 197 4.34 3.03 -19.11
C LYS A 197 4.94 3.22 -17.70
N ARG A 198 5.59 2.19 -17.18
CA ARG A 198 6.41 2.30 -15.98
C ARG A 198 7.67 3.13 -16.28
N ALA A 199 8.21 3.79 -15.27
CA ALA A 199 9.49 4.47 -15.39
C ALA A 199 10.61 3.48 -15.80
N PRO A 200 11.62 3.94 -16.57
CA PRO A 200 12.79 3.13 -16.90
C PRO A 200 13.47 2.58 -15.64
N GLU A 201 14.08 1.41 -15.73
CA GLU A 201 14.70 0.75 -14.58
C GLU A 201 15.72 1.62 -13.83
N TRP A 202 16.53 2.41 -14.55
CA TRP A 202 17.49 3.29 -13.93
C TRP A 202 16.82 4.37 -13.07
N MET A 203 15.65 4.88 -13.47
CA MET A 203 14.88 5.83 -12.65
C MET A 203 14.25 5.16 -11.43
N ILE A 204 13.83 3.89 -11.57
CA ILE A 204 13.32 3.11 -10.44
C ILE A 204 14.44 2.86 -9.44
N LYS A 205 15.62 2.40 -9.90
CA LYS A 205 16.80 2.14 -9.07
C LYS A 205 17.33 3.39 -8.35
N THR A 206 17.21 4.55 -9.00
CA THR A 206 17.60 5.86 -8.41
C THR A 206 16.49 6.54 -7.62
N ASN A 207 15.32 5.88 -7.46
CA ASN A 207 14.13 6.42 -6.78
C ASN A 207 13.53 7.68 -7.43
N LEU A 208 13.69 7.85 -8.74
CA LEU A 208 13.17 8.96 -9.54
C LEU A 208 11.85 8.63 -10.27
N GLU A 209 11.19 7.51 -9.92
CA GLU A 209 9.90 7.12 -10.51
C GLU A 209 8.83 8.22 -10.36
N TRP A 210 8.81 8.94 -9.22
CA TRP A 210 7.90 10.05 -8.99
C TRP A 210 8.11 11.21 -10.00
N LEU A 211 9.36 11.48 -10.40
CA LEU A 211 9.70 12.51 -11.38
C LEU A 211 9.23 12.10 -12.78
N TYR A 212 9.44 10.83 -13.16
CA TYR A 212 8.93 10.29 -14.40
C TYR A 212 7.41 10.43 -14.50
N ARG A 213 6.69 10.06 -13.43
CA ARG A 213 5.23 10.19 -13.35
C ARG A 213 4.76 11.64 -13.42
N LEU A 214 5.55 12.61 -12.94
CA LEU A 214 5.25 14.04 -13.06
C LEU A 214 5.43 14.54 -14.48
N VAL A 215 6.53 14.16 -15.14
CA VAL A 215 6.83 14.57 -16.52
C VAL A 215 5.80 14.00 -17.50
N THR A 216 5.45 12.72 -17.35
CA THR A 216 4.47 12.05 -18.22
C THR A 216 3.03 12.46 -17.95
N ASN A 217 2.72 12.96 -16.75
CA ASN A 217 1.39 13.38 -16.32
C ASN A 217 1.47 14.74 -15.59
N PRO A 218 1.64 15.87 -16.29
CA PRO A 218 1.89 17.18 -15.67
C PRO A 218 0.82 17.62 -14.67
N TRP A 219 -0.47 17.30 -14.89
CA TRP A 219 -1.56 17.64 -13.96
C TRP A 219 -1.39 17.04 -12.56
N ARG A 220 -0.48 16.07 -12.37
CA ARG A 220 -0.13 15.53 -11.05
C ARG A 220 0.70 16.48 -10.20
N TRP A 221 1.16 17.63 -10.74
CA TRP A 221 1.95 18.62 -9.98
C TRP A 221 1.26 19.04 -8.66
N LYS A 222 -0.08 19.19 -8.69
CA LYS A 222 -0.86 19.54 -7.48
C LYS A 222 -0.70 18.46 -6.38
N ARG A 223 -0.60 17.20 -6.77
CA ARG A 223 -0.38 16.06 -5.85
C ARG A 223 1.06 16.03 -5.34
N MET A 224 2.03 16.46 -6.16
CA MET A 224 3.44 16.56 -5.75
C MET A 224 3.68 17.60 -4.67
N LEU A 225 2.85 18.65 -4.57
CA LEU A 225 2.90 19.62 -3.46
C LEU A 225 2.62 18.98 -2.09
N ASN A 226 2.05 17.79 -2.05
CA ASN A 226 1.84 17.06 -0.80
C ASN A 226 3.15 16.48 -0.24
N ILE A 227 4.19 16.28 -1.06
CA ILE A 227 5.49 15.77 -0.60
C ILE A 227 6.17 16.76 0.37
N PRO A 228 6.41 18.05 0.01
CA PRO A 228 6.97 19.00 0.97
C PRO A 228 6.04 19.28 2.15
N LYS A 229 4.71 19.23 1.97
CA LYS A 229 3.76 19.36 3.07
C LYS A 229 3.87 18.19 4.05
N TYR A 230 4.00 16.96 3.54
CA TYR A 230 4.25 15.78 4.37
C TYR A 230 5.56 15.91 5.14
N ALA A 231 6.65 16.31 4.48
CA ALA A 231 7.95 16.54 5.11
C ALA A 231 7.85 17.56 6.26
N PHE A 232 7.16 18.69 6.02
CA PHE A 232 6.95 19.70 7.04
C PHE A 232 6.15 19.16 8.24
N THR A 233 5.13 18.33 7.97
CA THR A 233 4.28 17.75 9.02
C THR A 233 5.08 16.76 9.89
N VAL A 234 5.92 15.94 9.27
CA VAL A 234 6.84 15.02 9.99
C VAL A 234 7.82 15.80 10.87
N LEU A 235 8.46 16.85 10.33
CA LEU A 235 9.40 17.70 11.06
C LEU A 235 8.76 18.40 12.27
N ARG A 236 7.54 18.91 12.11
CA ARG A 236 6.79 19.57 13.18
C ARG A 236 6.48 18.62 14.33
N ASN A 237 6.01 17.40 14.01
CA ASN A 237 5.69 16.41 15.03
C ASN A 237 6.94 15.88 15.74
N ASN A 238 8.05 15.73 15.04
CA ASN A 238 9.30 15.28 15.65
C ASN A 238 9.84 16.30 16.67
N LYS A 239 9.71 17.60 16.41
CA LYS A 239 10.04 18.66 17.38
C LYS A 239 9.13 18.61 18.61
N SER A 240 7.83 18.38 18.43
CA SER A 240 6.87 18.26 19.53
C SER A 240 7.18 17.07 20.43
N ASN A 241 7.49 15.91 19.85
CA ASN A 241 7.85 14.71 20.59
C ASN A 241 9.18 14.88 21.37
N LYS A 242 10.21 15.48 20.76
CA LYS A 242 11.47 15.78 21.46
C LYS A 242 11.26 16.70 22.67
N SER A 243 10.39 17.70 22.55
CA SER A 243 10.09 18.60 23.67
C SER A 243 9.29 17.94 24.80
N LEU A 244 8.46 16.95 24.49
CA LEU A 244 7.74 16.16 25.49
C LEU A 244 8.68 15.22 26.24
N TYR A 245 9.59 14.54 25.55
CA TYR A 245 10.58 13.65 26.18
C TYR A 245 11.59 14.42 27.03
N SER A 246 12.03 15.62 26.62
CA SER A 246 12.93 16.46 27.43
C SER A 246 12.23 16.94 28.70
N LYS A 247 10.95 17.36 28.65
CA LYS A 247 10.19 17.74 29.83
C LYS A 247 9.96 16.57 30.80
N GLN A 248 9.64 15.37 30.30
CA GLN A 248 9.48 14.18 31.13
C GLN A 248 10.79 13.78 31.82
N ALA A 249 11.93 13.90 31.14
CA ALA A 249 13.24 13.64 31.71
C ALA A 249 13.63 14.66 32.81
N GLU A 250 13.32 15.97 32.60
CA GLU A 250 13.53 17.01 33.60
C GLU A 250 12.63 16.84 34.84
N ASP A 251 11.37 16.42 34.65
CA ASP A 251 10.44 16.18 35.77
C ASP A 251 10.84 14.95 36.60
N GLN A 252 11.38 13.89 35.98
CA GLN A 252 11.92 12.73 36.68
C GLN A 252 13.20 13.07 37.46
N THR A 253 14.04 13.96 36.96
CA THR A 253 15.28 14.39 37.64
C THR A 253 15.02 15.32 38.83
N LYS A 254 13.87 15.98 38.88
CA LYS A 254 13.45 16.85 39.99
C LYS A 254 12.76 16.11 41.14
N GLN A 255 12.41 14.83 40.94
CA GLN A 255 11.76 13.98 41.94
C GLN A 255 12.75 13.03 42.65
N LEU A 256 14.04 13.07 42.31
CA LEU A 256 15.14 12.40 42.95
C LEU A 256 15.97 13.41 43.76
#